data_27ec02fe231906bcd57eed7c9035109f
#
_entry.id   27ec02fe231906bcd57eed7c9035109f
#
_cell.length_a   1.000
_cell.length_b   1.000
_cell.length_c   1.000
_cell.angle_alpha   90.00
_cell.angle_beta   90.00
_cell.angle_gamma   90.00
#
_symmetry.space_group_name_H-M   'P 1'
#
loop_
_entity.id
_entity.type
_entity.pdbx_description
1 polymer ?
#
loop_
_entity_poly.entity_id
_entity_poly.type
_entity_poly.pdbx_seq_one_letter_code
_entity_poly.pdbx_strand_id
1 'polypeptide(L)'
;LLDAQRRTWAGTGLEERRAARREALLAAGIELLGAEGGAAVSVRAVCRSAALTERYFYESFADRDEFVRAVYEDVGRQARDALVAAVASSGSPQDRAVAAVSAFVELMVDDPARGRVLLLAPLAEPALGGQGLELAPAFVLLVHQQLSPLSDPDERQMTAVGLVGALTSLFIGYLDGTITAPREQFVAHCVALLQAAGQPPGGSRG
;
A
#
# COMPACT_ATOMS: atom_id res chain seq x y z
N LEU A 1 -10.98 -17.98 41.42
CA LEU A 1 -9.80 -17.95 40.52
C LEU A 1 -10.07 -18.67 39.19
N LEU A 2 -10.71 -19.83 39.15
CA LEU A 2 -11.04 -20.59 37.93
C LEU A 2 -12.08 -19.92 37.02
N ASP A 3 -12.97 -19.12 37.55
CA ASP A 3 -14.04 -18.46 36.81
C ASP A 3 -13.57 -17.16 36.09
N ALA A 4 -12.55 -16.52 36.61
CA ALA A 4 -11.88 -15.37 35.95
C ALA A 4 -11.05 -15.83 34.75
N GLN A 5 -10.36 -16.96 34.83
CA GLN A 5 -9.56 -17.56 33.76
C GLN A 5 -10.43 -18.07 32.59
N ARG A 6 -11.65 -18.62 32.87
CA ARG A 6 -12.59 -19.04 31.83
C ARG A 6 -13.16 -17.86 31.05
N ARG A 7 -13.39 -16.70 31.69
CA ARG A 7 -13.89 -15.47 31.04
C ARG A 7 -12.86 -14.82 30.14
N THR A 8 -11.59 -14.81 30.52
CA THR A 8 -10.49 -14.34 29.68
C THR A 8 -10.30 -15.22 28.45
N TRP A 9 -10.38 -16.54 28.60
CA TRP A 9 -10.19 -17.48 27.49
C TRP A 9 -11.34 -17.47 26.48
N ALA A 10 -12.58 -17.30 26.94
CA ALA A 10 -13.76 -17.14 26.07
C ALA A 10 -13.77 -15.79 25.32
N GLY A 11 -13.22 -14.72 25.92
CA GLY A 11 -13.05 -13.42 25.29
C GLY A 11 -12.04 -13.42 24.16
N THR A 12 -10.87 -14.03 24.37
CA THR A 12 -9.81 -14.16 23.36
C THR A 12 -10.32 -14.87 22.10
N GLY A 13 -11.00 -16.00 22.25
CA GLY A 13 -11.55 -16.73 21.10
C GLY A 13 -12.70 -15.99 20.36
N LEU A 14 -13.39 -15.05 21.00
CA LEU A 14 -14.41 -14.22 20.34
C LEU A 14 -13.75 -13.10 19.52
N GLU A 15 -12.78 -12.42 20.09
CA GLU A 15 -12.00 -11.37 19.41
C GLU A 15 -11.22 -11.93 18.23
N GLU A 16 -10.57 -13.07 18.39
CA GLU A 16 -9.85 -13.76 17.29
C GLU A 16 -10.80 -14.10 16.13
N ARG A 17 -11.99 -14.63 16.42
CA ARG A 17 -13.00 -14.90 15.38
C ARG A 17 -13.52 -13.63 14.70
N ARG A 18 -13.65 -12.53 15.45
CA ARG A 18 -14.06 -11.25 14.90
C ARG A 18 -12.96 -10.68 13.98
N ALA A 19 -11.71 -10.75 14.41
CA ALA A 19 -10.55 -10.34 13.59
C ALA A 19 -10.48 -11.16 12.30
N ALA A 20 -10.56 -12.49 12.37
CA ALA A 20 -10.52 -13.36 11.20
C ALA A 20 -11.67 -13.06 10.20
N ARG A 21 -12.89 -12.78 10.70
CA ARG A 21 -13.99 -12.37 9.81
C ARG A 21 -13.74 -11.02 9.15
N ARG A 22 -13.18 -10.06 9.90
CA ARG A 22 -12.83 -8.75 9.35
C ARG A 22 -11.75 -8.87 8.26
N GLU A 23 -10.74 -9.69 8.47
CA GLU A 23 -9.71 -9.99 7.48
C GLU A 23 -10.30 -10.64 6.22
N ALA A 24 -11.20 -11.60 6.36
CA ALA A 24 -11.88 -12.24 5.23
C ALA A 24 -12.72 -11.24 4.41
N LEU A 25 -13.39 -10.29 5.08
CA LEU A 25 -14.12 -9.21 4.40
C LEU A 25 -13.16 -8.28 3.65
N LEU A 26 -12.05 -7.87 4.27
CA LEU A 26 -11.04 -7.01 3.62
C LEU A 26 -10.41 -7.69 2.41
N ALA A 27 -10.06 -8.98 2.51
CA ALA A 27 -9.55 -9.75 1.39
C ALA A 27 -10.55 -9.80 0.22
N ALA A 28 -11.83 -10.08 0.50
CA ALA A 28 -12.89 -10.03 -0.52
C ALA A 28 -13.04 -8.62 -1.14
N GLY A 29 -12.87 -7.58 -0.33
CA GLY A 29 -12.88 -6.19 -0.78
C GLY A 29 -11.74 -5.85 -1.73
N ILE A 30 -10.52 -6.32 -1.43
CA ILE A 30 -9.34 -6.14 -2.29
C ILE A 30 -9.61 -6.76 -3.67
N GLU A 31 -10.11 -8.01 -3.71
CA GLU A 31 -10.41 -8.70 -4.96
C GLU A 31 -11.49 -7.96 -5.78
N LEU A 32 -12.62 -7.61 -5.16
CA LEU A 32 -13.71 -6.95 -5.87
C LEU A 32 -13.32 -5.54 -6.35
N LEU A 33 -12.74 -4.73 -5.49
CA LEU A 33 -12.34 -3.35 -5.81
C LEU A 33 -11.21 -3.32 -6.85
N GLY A 34 -10.24 -4.23 -6.73
CA GLY A 34 -9.08 -4.29 -7.60
C GLY A 34 -9.37 -4.92 -8.97
N ALA A 35 -10.27 -5.92 -9.06
CA ALA A 35 -10.58 -6.58 -10.31
C ALA A 35 -11.66 -5.85 -11.13
N GLU A 36 -12.73 -5.39 -10.47
CA GLU A 36 -13.95 -4.91 -11.12
C GLU A 36 -14.25 -3.42 -10.79
N GLY A 37 -13.48 -2.81 -9.90
CA GLY A 37 -13.66 -1.43 -9.47
C GLY A 37 -14.79 -1.24 -8.45
N GLY A 38 -15.02 0.01 -8.06
CA GLY A 38 -15.93 0.37 -6.98
C GLY A 38 -17.39 -0.02 -7.22
N ALA A 39 -17.84 -0.09 -8.47
CA ALA A 39 -19.20 -0.50 -8.82
C ALA A 39 -19.53 -1.94 -8.41
N ALA A 40 -18.54 -2.83 -8.37
CA ALA A 40 -18.71 -4.22 -7.95
C ALA A 40 -18.79 -4.38 -6.42
N VAL A 41 -18.34 -3.39 -5.66
CA VAL A 41 -18.30 -3.44 -4.20
C VAL A 41 -19.67 -3.09 -3.62
N SER A 42 -20.43 -4.11 -3.26
CA SER A 42 -21.66 -3.99 -2.46
C SER A 42 -21.58 -4.90 -1.25
N VAL A 43 -22.30 -4.58 -0.17
CA VAL A 43 -22.35 -5.41 1.06
C VAL A 43 -22.63 -6.88 0.72
N ARG A 44 -23.61 -7.13 -0.17
CA ARG A 44 -23.96 -8.48 -0.61
C ARG A 44 -22.86 -9.18 -1.40
N ALA A 45 -22.19 -8.46 -2.29
CA ALA A 45 -21.09 -9.02 -3.09
C ALA A 45 -19.91 -9.40 -2.19
N VAL A 46 -19.52 -8.50 -1.28
CA VAL A 46 -18.45 -8.73 -0.30
C VAL A 46 -18.77 -9.92 0.60
N CYS A 47 -19.97 -9.96 1.17
CA CYS A 47 -20.39 -11.05 2.06
C CYS A 47 -20.42 -12.40 1.33
N ARG A 48 -20.90 -12.42 0.07
CA ARG A 48 -20.91 -13.64 -0.75
C ARG A 48 -19.47 -14.11 -1.06
N SER A 49 -18.57 -13.20 -1.43
CA SER A 49 -17.16 -13.52 -1.69
C SER A 49 -16.45 -14.03 -0.45
N ALA A 50 -16.70 -13.43 0.72
CA ALA A 50 -16.11 -13.81 1.99
C ALA A 50 -16.79 -15.04 2.65
N ALA A 51 -17.86 -15.60 2.06
CA ALA A 51 -18.72 -16.63 2.66
C ALA A 51 -19.26 -16.27 4.05
N LEU A 52 -19.61 -14.99 4.25
CA LEU A 52 -20.13 -14.42 5.49
C LEU A 52 -21.53 -13.84 5.28
N THR A 53 -22.27 -13.64 6.38
CA THR A 53 -23.57 -12.95 6.36
C THR A 53 -23.41 -11.44 6.53
N GLU A 54 -24.41 -10.66 6.06
CA GLU A 54 -24.43 -9.21 6.21
C GLU A 54 -24.35 -8.75 7.69
N ARG A 55 -24.82 -9.57 8.63
CA ARG A 55 -24.67 -9.30 10.05
C ARG A 55 -23.19 -9.11 10.43
N TYR A 56 -22.30 -9.99 9.97
CA TYR A 56 -20.88 -9.89 10.28
C TYR A 56 -20.20 -8.71 9.59
N PHE A 57 -20.71 -8.28 8.44
CA PHE A 57 -20.26 -7.04 7.80
C PHE A 57 -20.56 -5.84 8.72
N TYR A 58 -21.82 -5.71 9.17
CA TYR A 58 -22.24 -4.59 10.02
C TYR A 58 -21.70 -4.65 11.45
N GLU A 59 -21.17 -5.78 11.91
CA GLU A 59 -20.38 -5.87 13.14
C GLU A 59 -18.99 -5.21 13.01
N SER A 60 -18.49 -4.99 11.77
CA SER A 60 -17.13 -4.51 11.46
C SER A 60 -17.08 -3.16 10.75
N PHE A 61 -18.12 -2.81 10.00
CA PHE A 61 -18.19 -1.60 9.17
C PHE A 61 -19.62 -1.05 9.21
N ALA A 62 -19.78 0.27 9.35
CA ALA A 62 -21.10 0.89 9.40
C ALA A 62 -21.80 0.90 8.03
N ASP A 63 -21.01 1.09 6.97
CA ASP A 63 -21.52 1.14 5.59
C ASP A 63 -20.47 0.72 4.57
N ARG A 64 -20.86 0.77 3.28
CA ARG A 64 -19.99 0.47 2.15
C ARG A 64 -18.78 1.40 2.06
N ASP A 65 -18.98 2.67 2.31
CA ASP A 65 -17.93 3.67 2.12
C ASP A 65 -16.86 3.58 3.21
N GLU A 66 -17.25 3.32 4.45
CA GLU A 66 -16.31 2.98 5.52
C GLU A 66 -15.54 1.71 5.18
N PHE A 67 -16.23 0.69 4.64
CA PHE A 67 -15.58 -0.55 4.21
C PHE A 67 -14.54 -0.29 3.11
N VAL A 68 -14.88 0.48 2.07
CA VAL A 68 -13.95 0.82 0.97
C VAL A 68 -12.74 1.57 1.49
N ARG A 69 -12.93 2.53 2.40
CA ARG A 69 -11.81 3.22 3.06
C ARG A 69 -10.92 2.23 3.84
N ALA A 70 -11.52 1.33 4.60
CA ALA A 70 -10.77 0.33 5.35
C ALA A 70 -9.97 -0.64 4.47
N VAL A 71 -10.50 -1.03 3.29
CA VAL A 71 -9.77 -1.82 2.29
C VAL A 71 -8.57 -1.05 1.78
N TYR A 72 -8.74 0.21 1.43
CA TYR A 72 -7.67 1.09 0.96
C TYR A 72 -6.57 1.28 2.01
N GLU A 73 -6.95 1.59 3.24
CA GLU A 73 -6.03 1.75 4.38
C GLU A 73 -5.25 0.47 4.68
N ASP A 74 -5.91 -0.68 4.57
CA ASP A 74 -5.27 -1.99 4.81
C ASP A 74 -4.19 -2.27 3.78
N VAL A 75 -4.45 -2.05 2.48
CA VAL A 75 -3.45 -2.20 1.42
C VAL A 75 -2.31 -1.19 1.59
N GLY A 76 -2.62 0.07 1.94
CA GLY A 76 -1.63 1.09 2.21
C GLY A 76 -0.71 0.74 3.40
N ARG A 77 -1.28 0.16 4.46
CA ARG A 77 -0.53 -0.34 5.60
C ARG A 77 0.40 -1.48 5.19
N GLN A 78 -0.10 -2.47 4.45
CA GLN A 78 0.70 -3.60 3.95
C GLN A 78 1.86 -3.10 3.09
N ALA A 79 1.62 -2.15 2.18
CA ALA A 79 2.66 -1.57 1.34
C ALA A 79 3.76 -0.87 2.17
N ARG A 80 3.36 -0.05 3.14
CA ARG A 80 4.30 0.63 4.03
C ARG A 80 5.11 -0.36 4.84
N ASP A 81 4.47 -1.36 5.45
CA ASP A 81 5.12 -2.34 6.31
C ASP A 81 6.11 -3.21 5.51
N ALA A 82 5.77 -3.58 4.26
CA ALA A 82 6.66 -4.29 3.36
C ALA A 82 7.90 -3.45 3.00
N LEU A 83 7.72 -2.16 2.70
CA LEU A 83 8.83 -1.26 2.40
C LEU A 83 9.75 -1.05 3.60
N VAL A 84 9.18 -0.86 4.80
CA VAL A 84 9.97 -0.71 6.04
C VAL A 84 10.79 -1.98 6.29
N ALA A 85 10.19 -3.16 6.16
CA ALA A 85 10.89 -4.43 6.34
C ALA A 85 12.01 -4.63 5.31
N ALA A 86 11.75 -4.33 4.03
CA ALA A 86 12.74 -4.44 2.95
C ALA A 86 13.96 -3.52 3.19
N VAL A 87 13.71 -2.27 3.58
CA VAL A 87 14.79 -1.31 3.89
C VAL A 87 15.57 -1.73 5.13
N ALA A 88 14.89 -2.20 6.18
CA ALA A 88 15.54 -2.61 7.42
C ALA A 88 16.45 -3.85 7.26
N SER A 89 16.13 -4.74 6.31
CA SER A 89 16.92 -5.95 6.03
C SER A 89 18.13 -5.70 5.13
N SER A 90 18.32 -4.49 4.61
CA SER A 90 19.34 -4.17 3.58
C SER A 90 20.54 -3.43 4.17
N GLY A 91 21.76 -3.84 3.76
CA GLY A 91 23.03 -3.34 4.29
C GLY A 91 23.50 -2.01 3.71
N SER A 92 23.38 -1.80 2.40
CA SER A 92 23.86 -0.60 1.70
C SER A 92 22.70 0.27 1.16
N PRO A 93 22.94 1.56 0.87
CA PRO A 93 21.94 2.40 0.22
C PRO A 93 21.46 1.86 -1.13
N GLN A 94 22.36 1.26 -1.92
CA GLN A 94 22.01 0.64 -3.18
C GLN A 94 21.10 -0.56 -2.98
N ASP A 95 21.41 -1.43 -2.02
CA ASP A 95 20.60 -2.60 -1.70
C ASP A 95 19.22 -2.20 -1.18
N ARG A 96 19.12 -1.09 -0.41
CA ARG A 96 17.84 -0.56 0.07
C ARG A 96 16.93 -0.12 -1.08
N ALA A 97 17.47 0.58 -2.09
CA ALA A 97 16.70 0.98 -3.27
C ALA A 97 16.16 -0.23 -4.03
N VAL A 98 17.01 -1.23 -4.26
CA VAL A 98 16.62 -2.49 -4.92
C VAL A 98 15.54 -3.22 -4.10
N ALA A 99 15.77 -3.40 -2.81
CA ALA A 99 14.85 -4.11 -1.93
C ALA A 99 13.48 -3.40 -1.83
N ALA A 100 13.47 -2.07 -1.69
CA ALA A 100 12.24 -1.29 -1.62
C ALA A 100 11.42 -1.40 -2.92
N VAL A 101 12.07 -1.22 -4.09
CA VAL A 101 11.38 -1.36 -5.39
C VAL A 101 10.86 -2.78 -5.57
N SER A 102 11.69 -3.80 -5.28
CA SER A 102 11.29 -5.21 -5.41
C SER A 102 10.08 -5.54 -4.54
N ALA A 103 10.10 -5.15 -3.26
CA ALA A 103 8.97 -5.36 -2.34
C ALA A 103 7.69 -4.65 -2.82
N PHE A 104 7.81 -3.44 -3.36
CA PHE A 104 6.66 -2.72 -3.88
C PHE A 104 6.13 -3.33 -5.18
N VAL A 105 7.02 -3.81 -6.07
CA VAL A 105 6.63 -4.54 -7.28
C VAL A 105 5.93 -5.85 -6.95
N GLU A 106 6.46 -6.64 -6.03
CA GLU A 106 5.83 -7.89 -5.56
C GLU A 106 4.41 -7.63 -5.03
N LEU A 107 4.22 -6.56 -4.27
CA LEU A 107 2.94 -6.26 -3.66
C LEU A 107 1.94 -5.61 -4.63
N MET A 108 2.40 -4.78 -5.59
CA MET A 108 1.54 -3.96 -6.43
C MET A 108 1.42 -4.46 -7.88
N VAL A 109 2.46 -5.07 -8.42
CA VAL A 109 2.50 -5.51 -9.82
C VAL A 109 2.23 -7.00 -9.92
N ASP A 110 2.86 -7.81 -9.06
CA ASP A 110 2.66 -9.26 -9.04
C ASP A 110 1.32 -9.64 -8.37
N ASP A 111 0.73 -8.71 -7.58
CA ASP A 111 -0.67 -8.74 -7.13
C ASP A 111 -1.43 -7.51 -7.67
N PRO A 112 -1.95 -7.58 -8.91
CA PRO A 112 -2.57 -6.43 -9.54
C PRO A 112 -3.83 -5.92 -8.83
N ALA A 113 -4.52 -6.77 -8.04
CA ALA A 113 -5.69 -6.33 -7.28
C ALA A 113 -5.28 -5.31 -6.22
N ARG A 114 -4.24 -5.58 -5.44
CA ARG A 114 -3.70 -4.61 -4.46
C ARG A 114 -3.17 -3.34 -5.13
N GLY A 115 -2.43 -3.49 -6.23
CA GLY A 115 -1.91 -2.34 -6.98
C GLY A 115 -3.02 -1.41 -7.45
N ARG A 116 -4.12 -1.96 -8.00
CA ARG A 116 -5.27 -1.18 -8.44
C ARG A 116 -6.01 -0.52 -7.28
N VAL A 117 -6.17 -1.21 -6.15
CA VAL A 117 -6.77 -0.64 -4.94
C VAL A 117 -5.98 0.57 -4.47
N LEU A 118 -4.64 0.46 -4.36
CA LEU A 118 -3.83 1.54 -3.81
C LEU A 118 -3.65 2.71 -4.78
N LEU A 119 -3.46 2.43 -6.07
CA LEU A 119 -2.99 3.42 -7.03
C LEU A 119 -4.07 3.90 -7.99
N LEU A 120 -5.07 3.08 -8.33
CA LEU A 120 -6.10 3.44 -9.30
C LEU A 120 -7.45 3.75 -8.64
N ALA A 121 -7.84 3.04 -7.57
CA ALA A 121 -9.14 3.26 -6.94
C ALA A 121 -9.34 4.71 -6.44
N PRO A 122 -8.34 5.43 -5.88
CA PRO A 122 -8.51 6.82 -5.47
C PRO A 122 -8.86 7.78 -6.60
N LEU A 123 -8.59 7.41 -7.85
CA LEU A 123 -8.90 8.23 -9.03
C LEU A 123 -10.35 8.10 -9.49
N ALA A 124 -11.03 7.01 -9.11
CA ALA A 124 -12.35 6.65 -9.63
C ALA A 124 -13.41 6.41 -8.56
N GLU A 125 -13.03 6.10 -7.33
CA GLU A 125 -13.94 5.72 -6.23
C GLU A 125 -14.26 6.93 -5.35
N PRO A 126 -15.52 7.42 -5.34
CA PRO A 126 -15.89 8.62 -4.58
C PRO A 126 -15.64 8.51 -3.08
N ALA A 127 -15.79 7.29 -2.50
CA ALA A 127 -15.52 7.07 -1.08
C ALA A 127 -14.07 7.30 -0.67
N LEU A 128 -13.15 7.32 -1.65
CA LEU A 128 -11.71 7.57 -1.49
C LEU A 128 -11.30 8.98 -1.92
N GLY A 129 -12.25 9.87 -2.24
CA GLY A 129 -11.98 11.24 -2.66
C GLY A 129 -11.09 11.98 -1.66
N GLY A 130 -9.85 12.32 -2.07
CA GLY A 130 -8.84 12.96 -1.22
C GLY A 130 -7.92 12.00 -0.45
N GLN A 131 -8.30 10.77 -0.19
CA GLN A 131 -7.49 9.83 0.62
C GLN A 131 -6.20 9.37 -0.08
N GLY A 132 -6.14 9.40 -1.41
CA GLY A 132 -4.89 9.15 -2.13
C GLY A 132 -3.74 10.07 -1.73
N LEU A 133 -4.07 11.27 -1.24
CA LEU A 133 -3.10 12.23 -0.70
C LEU A 133 -2.73 11.97 0.76
N GLU A 134 -3.56 11.28 1.53
CA GLU A 134 -3.33 11.02 2.96
C GLU A 134 -2.25 9.96 3.22
N LEU A 135 -2.09 8.98 2.33
CA LEU A 135 -1.03 7.98 2.43
C LEU A 135 0.32 8.45 1.85
N ALA A 136 0.31 9.40 0.91
CA ALA A 136 1.52 9.91 0.29
C ALA A 136 2.57 10.42 1.29
N PRO A 137 2.22 11.17 2.37
CA PRO A 137 3.20 11.64 3.35
C PRO A 137 3.98 10.50 4.03
N ALA A 138 3.37 9.34 4.27
CA ALA A 138 4.06 8.20 4.88
C ALA A 138 5.14 7.65 3.94
N PHE A 139 4.85 7.54 2.65
CA PHE A 139 5.83 7.11 1.65
C PHE A 139 6.92 8.17 1.41
N VAL A 140 6.56 9.45 1.40
CA VAL A 140 7.52 10.57 1.33
C VAL A 140 8.49 10.51 2.51
N LEU A 141 8.00 10.27 3.72
CA LEU A 141 8.85 10.15 4.91
C LEU A 141 9.84 8.99 4.79
N LEU A 142 9.39 7.83 4.28
CA LEU A 142 10.28 6.67 4.05
C LEU A 142 11.39 6.99 3.05
N VAL A 143 11.06 7.64 1.94
CA VAL A 143 12.05 8.07 0.94
C VAL A 143 12.98 9.14 1.51
N HIS A 144 12.44 10.14 2.19
CA HIS A 144 13.20 11.23 2.81
C HIS A 144 14.28 10.70 3.77
N GLN A 145 13.98 9.67 4.57
CA GLN A 145 14.94 9.05 5.48
C GLN A 145 16.12 8.37 4.75
N GLN A 146 15.93 7.97 3.49
CA GLN A 146 16.98 7.35 2.67
C GLN A 146 17.85 8.39 1.93
N LEU A 147 17.42 9.65 1.86
CA LEU A 147 18.13 10.75 1.19
C LEU A 147 19.11 11.49 2.12
N SER A 148 19.58 10.83 3.17
CA SER A 148 20.51 11.41 4.17
C SER A 148 21.81 12.04 3.59
N PRO A 149 22.32 11.66 2.42
CA PRO A 149 23.47 12.33 1.80
C PRO A 149 23.21 13.78 1.36
N LEU A 150 21.94 14.16 1.12
CA LEU A 150 21.59 15.54 0.79
C LEU A 150 21.63 16.39 2.07
N SER A 151 22.41 17.47 2.02
CA SER A 151 22.69 18.30 3.19
C SER A 151 21.56 19.30 3.48
N ASP A 152 20.88 19.78 2.43
CA ASP A 152 19.77 20.75 2.55
C ASP A 152 18.45 20.03 2.87
N PRO A 153 17.78 20.35 3.99
CA PRO A 153 16.50 19.76 4.36
C PRO A 153 15.39 20.03 3.34
N ASP A 154 15.34 21.22 2.74
CA ASP A 154 14.30 21.59 1.78
C ASP A 154 14.52 20.86 0.45
N GLU A 155 15.76 20.74 -0.01
CA GLU A 155 16.12 19.95 -1.19
C GLU A 155 15.74 18.46 -0.97
N ARG A 156 16.04 17.92 0.20
CA ARG A 156 15.67 16.55 0.58
C ARG A 156 14.16 16.33 0.55
N GLN A 157 13.40 17.27 1.09
CA GLN A 157 11.94 17.20 1.09
C GLN A 157 11.37 17.26 -0.33
N MET A 158 11.82 18.20 -1.15
CA MET A 158 11.38 18.32 -2.55
C MET A 158 11.73 17.09 -3.37
N THR A 159 12.94 16.55 -3.18
CA THR A 159 13.39 15.33 -3.85
C THR A 159 12.53 14.13 -3.44
N ALA A 160 12.21 13.95 -2.15
CA ALA A 160 11.37 12.86 -1.67
C ALA A 160 9.96 12.94 -2.26
N VAL A 161 9.34 14.13 -2.28
CA VAL A 161 8.01 14.36 -2.87
C VAL A 161 8.03 14.06 -4.37
N GLY A 162 9.04 14.57 -5.08
CA GLY A 162 9.21 14.33 -6.52
C GLY A 162 9.37 12.86 -6.87
N LEU A 163 10.18 12.13 -6.09
CA LEU A 163 10.39 10.69 -6.28
C LEU A 163 9.12 9.87 -6.06
N VAL A 164 8.41 10.13 -4.96
CA VAL A 164 7.14 9.43 -4.70
C VAL A 164 6.13 9.71 -5.81
N GLY A 165 6.02 10.95 -6.26
CA GLY A 165 5.15 11.32 -7.39
C GLY A 165 5.55 10.62 -8.70
N ALA A 166 6.84 10.61 -9.03
CA ALA A 166 7.35 9.94 -10.24
C ALA A 166 7.12 8.43 -10.20
N LEU A 167 7.47 7.77 -9.08
CA LEU A 167 7.23 6.33 -8.91
C LEU A 167 5.74 5.99 -8.97
N THR A 168 4.89 6.75 -8.28
CA THR A 168 3.42 6.57 -8.34
C THR A 168 2.93 6.62 -9.79
N SER A 169 3.35 7.61 -10.57
CA SER A 169 2.97 7.73 -11.98
C SER A 169 3.46 6.56 -12.83
N LEU A 170 4.68 6.08 -12.59
CA LEU A 170 5.24 4.90 -13.29
C LEU A 170 4.43 3.64 -12.98
N PHE A 171 4.11 3.40 -11.71
CA PHE A 171 3.30 2.23 -11.30
C PHE A 171 1.87 2.30 -11.83
N ILE A 172 1.24 3.47 -11.81
CA ILE A 172 -0.08 3.69 -12.44
C ILE A 172 -0.01 3.33 -13.93
N GLY A 173 0.95 3.89 -14.67
CA GLY A 173 1.10 3.63 -16.09
C GLY A 173 1.43 2.16 -16.43
N TYR A 174 2.10 1.46 -15.52
CA TYR A 174 2.36 0.02 -15.68
C TYR A 174 1.09 -0.82 -15.43
N LEU A 175 0.29 -0.47 -14.40
CA LEU A 175 -0.94 -1.19 -14.05
C LEU A 175 -2.09 -0.94 -15.03
N ASP A 176 -2.18 0.25 -15.60
CA ASP A 176 -3.22 0.60 -16.60
C ASP A 176 -2.83 0.22 -18.04
N GLY A 177 -1.58 -0.26 -18.25
CA GLY A 177 -1.08 -0.71 -19.54
C GLY A 177 -0.55 0.42 -20.45
N THR A 178 -0.49 1.65 -19.98
CA THR A 178 0.16 2.77 -20.71
C THR A 178 1.66 2.54 -20.86
N ILE A 179 2.27 1.91 -19.88
CA ILE A 179 3.68 1.46 -19.92
C ILE A 179 3.70 -0.06 -20.14
N THR A 180 4.26 -0.49 -21.28
CA THR A 180 4.32 -1.90 -21.69
C THR A 180 5.75 -2.48 -21.66
N ALA A 181 6.57 -2.01 -20.72
CA ALA A 181 7.93 -2.51 -20.55
C ALA A 181 7.94 -3.91 -19.89
N PRO A 182 8.94 -4.78 -20.20
CA PRO A 182 9.19 -5.98 -19.43
C PRO A 182 9.37 -5.67 -17.94
N ARG A 183 8.89 -6.57 -17.04
CA ARG A 183 8.97 -6.40 -15.60
C ARG A 183 10.38 -6.05 -15.10
N GLU A 184 11.40 -6.75 -15.60
CA GLU A 184 12.80 -6.51 -15.23
C GLU A 184 13.27 -5.10 -15.62
N GLN A 185 12.89 -4.62 -16.81
CA GLN A 185 13.23 -3.28 -17.26
C GLN A 185 12.52 -2.22 -16.41
N PHE A 186 11.27 -2.44 -16.06
CA PHE A 186 10.50 -1.56 -15.18
C PHE A 186 11.15 -1.44 -13.79
N VAL A 187 11.48 -2.57 -13.18
CA VAL A 187 12.19 -2.62 -11.88
C VAL A 187 13.52 -1.88 -11.96
N ALA A 188 14.35 -2.18 -12.97
CA ALA A 188 15.64 -1.54 -13.14
C ALA A 188 15.53 -0.02 -13.30
N HIS A 189 14.52 0.46 -14.01
CA HIS A 189 14.26 1.90 -14.16
C HIS A 189 13.88 2.56 -12.84
N CYS A 190 12.97 1.98 -12.08
CA CYS A 190 12.56 2.50 -10.76
C CYS A 190 13.74 2.53 -9.77
N VAL A 191 14.57 1.49 -9.76
CA VAL A 191 15.79 1.45 -8.94
C VAL A 191 16.76 2.55 -9.34
N ALA A 192 17.05 2.71 -10.63
CA ALA A 192 17.94 3.74 -11.13
C ALA A 192 17.47 5.16 -10.75
N LEU A 193 16.15 5.41 -10.80
CA LEU A 193 15.55 6.69 -10.39
C LEU A 193 15.82 7.00 -8.91
N LEU A 194 15.63 6.02 -8.02
CA LEU A 194 15.90 6.18 -6.59
C LEU A 194 17.39 6.40 -6.30
N GLN A 195 18.27 5.65 -6.99
CA GLN A 195 19.71 5.74 -6.79
C GLN A 195 20.26 7.08 -7.28
N ALA A 196 19.79 7.58 -8.42
CA ALA A 196 20.21 8.86 -8.97
C ALA A 196 19.88 10.03 -8.03
N ALA A 197 18.72 10.00 -7.39
CA ALA A 197 18.30 11.05 -6.47
C ALA A 197 19.05 11.03 -5.11
N GLY A 198 19.61 9.90 -4.72
CA GLY A 198 20.42 9.77 -3.49
C GLY A 198 21.87 10.23 -3.69
N GLN A 199 22.29 10.58 -4.92
CA GLN A 199 23.63 11.09 -5.18
C GLN A 199 23.66 12.62 -5.02
N PRO A 200 24.66 13.20 -4.35
CA PRO A 200 24.81 14.65 -4.31
C PRO A 200 24.98 15.17 -5.74
N PRO A 201 24.43 16.34 -6.06
CA PRO A 201 24.59 16.94 -7.39
C PRO A 201 26.09 17.02 -7.68
N GLY A 202 26.50 16.37 -8.77
CA GLY A 202 27.90 16.24 -9.12
C GLY A 202 28.55 17.61 -9.16
N GLY A 203 29.54 17.83 -8.32
CA GLY A 203 30.30 19.05 -8.31
C GLY A 203 30.80 19.34 -9.71
N SER A 204 30.24 20.37 -10.31
CA SER A 204 30.75 20.95 -11.56
C SER A 204 32.23 21.26 -11.31
N ARG A 205 33.11 20.40 -11.83
CA ARG A 205 34.53 20.77 -11.92
C ARG A 205 34.62 21.91 -12.93
N GLY A 206 34.73 23.15 -12.40
CA GLY A 206 35.18 24.29 -13.16
C GLY A 206 36.62 24.14 -13.63
#